data_fbe238aa8e26ac62ff0b51679b1e4249
#
_entry.id   fbe238aa8e26ac62ff0b51679b1e4249
#
_cell.length_a   1.000
_cell.length_b   1.000
_cell.length_c   1.000
_cell.angle_alpha   90.00
_cell.angle_beta   90.00
_cell.angle_gamma   90.00
#
_symmetry.space_group_name_H-M   'P 1'
#
loop_
_entity.id
_entity.type
_entity.pdbx_description
1 polymer ?
#
loop_
_entity_poly.entity_id
_entity_poly.type
_entity_poly.pdbx_seq_one_letter_code
_entity_poly.pdbx_strand_id
1 'polypeptide(L)'
;MHHPESGPFTRLARGIVAAAAALCLLLLGLVAAPASAFAEGAGSGEATPDGKGQKDTLTVAIAQSVDTLNPFTATRLSATNMMRLMYDFPTNYDPKDPSKVLPGLATKWKTSEDKLTWTYTIRDDSEWSDGKPVTAEDAAWTFNKMMTDDGAKTANGNFVANFDKVTAPDDRTLVIKLKKPQATMLALDVPIVPKHVWTKVKNIAEFTNDKDFPIVGNGPFILTDHKTDQYVKFKPNKKFWRGAPAFDELVFRFYKDNDAAVSALKKGEVSFVPDLTPAQAASLEGAANIKVNDAAGKRFWALATNPGAKAKNGKKFGNGHKALLDADFRKALFHAVDRKTIVDKVLQGHGVEGEGYIPPRYEDYFWKPSAEQKIAYDPKQAAALLDKAGYKEKGGKRLDKDGKPITLRLMCHATDPKDKAASKYLEEWWGELGIKTKTTCLDNVGDPWVAGEYDIAFDGWSVNPDPDLVLALHTCDALPNTPKDVGLTDNFICNKKFDSLYAKQIAEYDPAKRAAIVKDMESWLYDSGYMNVLAYPNSVEAYRTDQIKSITAMPASNGNIWGQDGYWSWWSAKPAGGEAKASSGGSSSTGMIIGIAAAAVVAAGIGGLVLVRRRSAADDRE
;
A
#
# COMPACT_ATOMS: atom_id res chain seq x y z
N MET A 1 -53.99 -19.14 23.20
CA MET A 1 -53.99 -20.62 23.12
C MET A 1 -53.46 -21.01 21.75
N HIS A 2 -52.33 -21.57 21.70
CA HIS A 2 -51.67 -22.56 20.87
C HIS A 2 -50.17 -22.24 20.78
N HIS A 3 -49.40 -23.04 21.51
CA HIS A 3 -47.97 -23.20 21.32
C HIS A 3 -47.73 -24.12 20.11
N PRO A 4 -46.68 -23.91 19.30
CA PRO A 4 -46.15 -24.96 18.46
C PRO A 4 -44.96 -25.66 19.15
N GLU A 5 -44.98 -26.97 19.03
CA GLU A 5 -44.05 -27.95 19.58
C GLU A 5 -42.63 -27.83 18.98
N SER A 6 -41.66 -28.14 19.84
CA SER A 6 -40.24 -28.24 19.49
C SER A 6 -39.92 -29.55 18.76
N GLY A 7 -39.31 -29.47 17.58
CA GLY A 7 -38.89 -30.62 16.77
C GLY A 7 -37.62 -31.33 17.30
N PRO A 8 -37.29 -32.51 16.77
CA PRO A 8 -36.41 -33.51 17.39
C PRO A 8 -34.89 -33.32 17.25
N PHE A 9 -34.40 -32.14 16.91
CA PHE A 9 -32.95 -31.92 16.66
C PHE A 9 -32.09 -31.64 17.90
N THR A 10 -32.68 -31.51 19.09
CA THR A 10 -31.97 -31.17 20.33
C THR A 10 -31.45 -32.35 21.14
N ARG A 11 -31.68 -33.60 20.70
CA ARG A 11 -31.21 -34.79 21.44
C ARG A 11 -29.93 -35.44 20.89
N LEU A 12 -29.45 -35.05 19.70
CA LEU A 12 -28.23 -35.63 19.11
C LEU A 12 -26.95 -34.93 19.55
N ALA A 13 -27.01 -33.68 20.02
CA ALA A 13 -25.83 -32.90 20.39
C ALA A 13 -25.27 -33.21 21.81
N ARG A 14 -26.01 -33.92 22.65
CA ARG A 14 -25.57 -34.28 24.03
C ARG A 14 -24.86 -35.61 24.15
N GLY A 15 -24.91 -36.47 23.12
CA GLY A 15 -24.26 -37.78 23.11
C GLY A 15 -22.79 -37.78 22.66
N ILE A 16 -22.35 -36.76 21.96
CA ILE A 16 -21.00 -36.73 21.37
C ILE A 16 -19.95 -36.12 22.32
N VAL A 17 -20.35 -35.27 23.26
CA VAL A 17 -19.43 -34.65 24.24
C VAL A 17 -19.01 -35.60 25.37
N ALA A 18 -19.82 -36.63 25.67
CA ALA A 18 -19.47 -37.60 26.72
C ALA A 18 -18.50 -38.70 26.26
N ALA A 19 -18.35 -38.97 24.95
CA ALA A 19 -17.45 -39.98 24.42
C ALA A 19 -16.00 -39.45 24.21
N ALA A 20 -15.79 -38.16 24.09
CA ALA A 20 -14.47 -37.57 23.93
C ALA A 20 -13.69 -37.40 25.24
N ALA A 21 -14.35 -37.33 26.38
CA ALA A 21 -13.72 -37.20 27.70
C ALA A 21 -13.20 -38.51 28.28
N ALA A 22 -13.69 -39.67 27.82
CA ALA A 22 -13.25 -41.00 28.30
C ALA A 22 -11.99 -41.54 27.60
N LEU A 23 -11.63 -40.98 26.43
CA LEU A 23 -10.46 -41.46 25.66
C LEU A 23 -9.14 -40.73 26.03
N CYS A 24 -9.18 -39.58 26.72
CA CYS A 24 -8.02 -38.84 27.17
C CYS A 24 -7.41 -39.31 28.50
N LEU A 25 -8.08 -40.18 29.25
CA LEU A 25 -7.61 -40.68 30.56
C LEU A 25 -6.94 -42.05 30.50
N LEU A 26 -6.83 -42.70 29.34
CA LEU A 26 -6.21 -44.03 29.17
C LEU A 26 -4.81 -44.03 28.54
N LEU A 27 -4.24 -42.83 28.22
CA LEU A 27 -2.92 -42.69 27.58
C LEU A 27 -1.81 -42.09 28.48
N LEU A 28 -2.06 -41.98 29.79
CA LEU A 28 -1.08 -41.39 30.75
C LEU A 28 -0.43 -42.40 31.72
N GLY A 29 -0.46 -43.66 31.39
CA GLY A 29 0.16 -44.66 32.26
C GLY A 29 0.96 -45.70 31.50
N LEU A 30 2.13 -45.39 31.01
CA LEU A 30 3.21 -46.33 30.71
C LEU A 30 4.38 -45.53 30.05
N VAL A 31 5.39 -45.18 30.82
CA VAL A 31 6.82 -45.30 30.50
C VAL A 31 7.63 -44.78 31.70
N ALA A 32 7.99 -45.68 32.55
CA ALA A 32 9.14 -45.53 33.44
C ALA A 32 9.98 -46.81 33.33
N ALA A 33 11.15 -46.72 32.74
CA ALA A 33 12.23 -47.70 32.94
C ALA A 33 13.57 -47.07 32.49
N PRO A 34 14.71 -47.52 33.10
CA PRO A 34 15.84 -46.63 33.35
C PRO A 34 16.93 -46.65 32.28
N ALA A 35 17.74 -45.60 32.29
CA ALA A 35 18.97 -45.49 31.53
C ALA A 35 20.08 -46.40 32.08
N SER A 36 20.75 -47.15 31.21
CA SER A 36 22.11 -47.63 31.46
C SER A 36 22.88 -47.77 30.16
N ALA A 37 23.99 -47.03 30.14
CA ALA A 37 25.30 -47.21 29.53
C ALA A 37 25.43 -47.94 28.16
N PHE A 38 25.98 -47.20 27.20
CA PHE A 38 27.11 -47.70 26.38
C PHE A 38 27.99 -46.51 25.98
N ALA A 39 29.20 -46.51 26.47
CA ALA A 39 30.31 -45.71 26.00
C ALA A 39 31.13 -46.55 25.00
N GLU A 40 31.88 -45.78 24.18
CA GLU A 40 33.01 -46.19 23.36
C GLU A 40 32.80 -46.33 21.86
N GLY A 41 33.55 -45.46 21.18
CA GLY A 41 33.80 -45.50 19.74
C GLY A 41 34.40 -44.19 19.24
N ALA A 42 35.63 -43.87 19.67
CA ALA A 42 36.38 -42.75 19.12
C ALA A 42 36.80 -43.06 17.66
N GLY A 43 36.28 -42.33 16.72
CA GLY A 43 36.73 -42.26 15.33
C GLY A 43 37.16 -40.84 15.01
N SER A 44 38.47 -40.60 14.97
CA SER A 44 39.08 -39.37 14.48
C SER A 44 38.84 -39.24 12.98
N GLY A 45 37.87 -38.40 12.61
CA GLY A 45 37.68 -37.93 11.26
C GLY A 45 38.18 -36.50 11.15
N GLU A 46 39.25 -36.28 10.40
CA GLU A 46 39.74 -34.95 10.01
C GLU A 46 38.65 -34.10 9.43
N ALA A 47 38.36 -32.97 10.07
CA ALA A 47 37.51 -31.93 9.54
C ALA A 47 38.31 -31.19 8.45
N THR A 48 37.97 -31.44 7.20
CA THR A 48 38.33 -30.53 6.11
C THR A 48 37.60 -29.22 6.29
N PRO A 49 38.26 -28.06 6.22
CA PRO A 49 37.59 -26.77 6.27
C PRO A 49 37.03 -26.46 4.87
N ASP A 50 35.87 -26.98 4.54
CA ASP A 50 35.06 -26.43 3.47
C ASP A 50 34.42 -25.13 4.01
N GLY A 51 35.16 -24.03 3.86
CA GLY A 51 34.69 -22.67 4.05
C GLY A 51 33.67 -22.29 3.01
N LYS A 52 32.51 -22.92 3.01
CA LYS A 52 31.30 -22.35 2.39
C LYS A 52 30.86 -21.24 3.32
N GLY A 53 31.22 -19.99 2.96
CA GLY A 53 30.81 -18.79 3.66
C GLY A 53 29.31 -18.81 3.94
N GLN A 54 28.94 -18.44 5.14
CA GLN A 54 27.54 -18.25 5.54
C GLN A 54 26.91 -17.29 4.55
N LYS A 55 25.76 -17.67 3.95
CA LYS A 55 25.05 -16.82 2.99
C LYS A 55 24.61 -15.53 3.68
N ASP A 56 24.92 -14.39 3.06
CA ASP A 56 24.42 -13.09 3.49
C ASP A 56 22.95 -12.97 3.06
N THR A 57 22.03 -13.20 3.99
CA THR A 57 20.58 -13.12 3.77
C THR A 57 20.04 -11.82 4.36
N LEU A 58 19.36 -11.03 3.53
CA LEU A 58 18.59 -9.86 3.95
C LEU A 58 17.15 -10.29 4.20
N THR A 59 16.71 -10.28 5.46
CA THR A 59 15.34 -10.66 5.84
C THR A 59 14.54 -9.43 6.23
N VAL A 60 13.45 -9.17 5.50
CA VAL A 60 12.53 -8.05 5.68
C VAL A 60 11.22 -8.57 6.25
N ALA A 61 10.76 -8.02 7.37
CA ALA A 61 9.43 -8.33 7.88
C ALA A 61 8.36 -7.59 7.05
N ILE A 62 7.24 -8.25 6.79
CA ILE A 62 6.04 -7.63 6.18
C ILE A 62 4.81 -8.05 6.98
N ALA A 63 3.90 -7.11 7.25
CA ALA A 63 2.63 -7.38 7.94
C ALA A 63 1.47 -7.60 6.95
N GLN A 64 1.59 -7.09 5.73
CA GLN A 64 0.62 -7.29 4.66
C GLN A 64 1.01 -8.50 3.80
N SER A 65 0.12 -9.46 3.64
CA SER A 65 0.35 -10.59 2.74
C SER A 65 0.30 -10.14 1.27
N VAL A 66 1.05 -10.87 0.42
CA VAL A 66 1.06 -10.63 -1.02
C VAL A 66 -0.23 -11.20 -1.62
N ASP A 67 -1.01 -10.35 -2.30
CA ASP A 67 -2.27 -10.76 -2.95
C ASP A 67 -2.02 -11.63 -4.18
N THR A 68 -1.01 -11.28 -4.97
CA THR A 68 -0.60 -12.03 -6.15
C THR A 68 0.83 -11.65 -6.56
N LEU A 69 1.49 -12.49 -7.33
CA LEU A 69 2.78 -12.20 -7.98
C LEU A 69 2.62 -11.94 -9.48
N ASN A 70 1.39 -11.68 -9.91
CA ASN A 70 1.03 -11.28 -11.26
C ASN A 70 1.06 -9.75 -11.42
N PRO A 71 1.96 -9.16 -12.23
CA PRO A 71 2.10 -7.71 -12.38
C PRO A 71 0.86 -7.00 -12.97
N PHE A 72 -0.04 -7.74 -13.62
CA PHE A 72 -1.29 -7.18 -14.16
C PHE A 72 -2.42 -7.08 -13.13
N THR A 73 -2.33 -7.82 -12.02
CA THR A 73 -3.41 -7.91 -11.02
C THR A 73 -2.97 -7.55 -9.60
N ALA A 74 -1.67 -7.35 -9.37
CA ALA A 74 -1.10 -6.96 -8.08
C ALA A 74 -1.53 -5.53 -7.70
N THR A 75 -2.25 -5.37 -6.60
CA THR A 75 -2.76 -4.08 -6.13
C THR A 75 -2.26 -3.70 -4.74
N ARG A 76 -1.88 -4.68 -3.92
CA ARG A 76 -1.33 -4.43 -2.58
C ARG A 76 0.09 -3.89 -2.64
N LEU A 77 0.43 -2.99 -1.72
CA LEU A 77 1.77 -2.41 -1.62
C LEU A 77 2.86 -3.49 -1.49
N SER A 78 2.63 -4.54 -0.71
CA SER A 78 3.53 -5.68 -0.59
C SER A 78 3.82 -6.32 -1.96
N ALA A 79 2.80 -6.57 -2.77
CA ALA A 79 2.94 -7.18 -4.08
C ALA A 79 3.60 -6.22 -5.09
N THR A 80 3.21 -4.94 -5.12
CA THR A 80 3.81 -3.96 -6.04
C THR A 80 5.30 -3.75 -5.76
N ASN A 81 5.72 -3.80 -4.48
CA ASN A 81 7.14 -3.81 -4.12
C ASN A 81 7.88 -5.05 -4.66
N MET A 82 7.24 -6.23 -4.68
CA MET A 82 7.84 -7.43 -5.29
C MET A 82 7.98 -7.26 -6.81
N MET A 83 6.98 -6.64 -7.49
CA MET A 83 7.06 -6.39 -8.92
C MET A 83 8.26 -5.53 -9.29
N ARG A 84 8.59 -4.51 -8.48
CA ARG A 84 9.76 -3.64 -8.69
C ARG A 84 11.10 -4.36 -8.56
N LEU A 85 11.12 -5.51 -7.89
CA LEU A 85 12.31 -6.35 -7.78
C LEU A 85 12.44 -7.35 -8.92
N MET A 86 11.29 -7.83 -9.43
CA MET A 86 11.22 -8.87 -10.46
C MET A 86 11.38 -8.33 -11.88
N TYR A 87 10.84 -7.14 -12.13
CA TYR A 87 10.73 -6.55 -13.45
C TYR A 87 11.30 -5.13 -13.46
N ASP A 88 11.89 -4.75 -14.59
CA ASP A 88 12.28 -3.35 -14.80
C ASP A 88 11.14 -2.58 -15.50
N PHE A 89 11.22 -1.27 -15.42
CA PHE A 89 10.21 -0.32 -15.88
C PHE A 89 10.75 0.49 -17.06
N PRO A 90 9.88 1.14 -17.86
CA PRO A 90 10.36 2.01 -18.94
C PRO A 90 11.35 3.06 -18.44
N THR A 91 11.05 3.69 -17.31
CA THR A 91 11.87 4.70 -16.64
C THR A 91 11.89 4.44 -15.14
N ASN A 92 12.81 5.08 -14.41
CA ASN A 92 12.91 5.02 -12.96
C ASN A 92 13.04 6.44 -12.40
N TYR A 93 12.70 6.66 -11.14
CA TYR A 93 12.99 7.92 -10.43
C TYR A 93 14.37 7.89 -9.79
N ASP A 94 15.03 9.06 -9.72
CA ASP A 94 16.31 9.19 -9.03
C ASP A 94 16.10 9.06 -7.50
N PRO A 95 16.77 8.12 -6.82
CA PRO A 95 16.62 7.98 -5.38
C PRO A 95 17.15 9.17 -4.58
N LYS A 96 17.97 10.03 -5.18
CA LYS A 96 18.47 11.27 -4.53
C LYS A 96 17.49 12.42 -4.68
N ASP A 97 16.85 12.49 -5.82
CA ASP A 97 15.91 13.55 -6.21
C ASP A 97 14.76 12.93 -7.01
N PRO A 98 13.67 12.49 -6.36
CA PRO A 98 12.56 11.83 -7.04
C PRO A 98 11.82 12.68 -8.07
N SER A 99 12.08 13.98 -8.16
CA SER A 99 11.56 14.82 -9.24
C SER A 99 12.22 14.51 -10.59
N LYS A 100 13.37 13.83 -10.58
CA LYS A 100 14.14 13.47 -11.78
C LYS A 100 13.84 12.05 -12.23
N VAL A 101 13.67 11.91 -13.52
CA VAL A 101 13.51 10.63 -14.20
C VAL A 101 14.87 10.12 -14.71
N LEU A 102 15.18 8.88 -14.37
CA LEU A 102 16.36 8.15 -14.84
C LEU A 102 15.96 7.10 -15.89
N PRO A 103 16.90 6.72 -16.78
CA PRO A 103 16.72 5.57 -17.65
C PRO A 103 16.41 4.28 -16.86
N GLY A 104 15.40 3.57 -17.32
CA GLY A 104 15.10 2.18 -16.99
C GLY A 104 15.39 1.29 -18.19
N LEU A 105 14.37 0.59 -18.70
CA LEU A 105 14.48 -0.12 -19.98
C LEU A 105 14.62 0.84 -21.15
N ALA A 106 14.01 2.03 -21.09
CA ALA A 106 14.21 3.09 -22.05
C ALA A 106 15.45 3.91 -21.68
N THR A 107 16.41 4.02 -22.60
CA THR A 107 17.63 4.81 -22.44
C THR A 107 17.49 6.24 -22.96
N LYS A 108 16.57 6.44 -23.92
CA LYS A 108 16.24 7.74 -24.53
C LYS A 108 14.76 7.77 -24.89
N TRP A 109 14.22 8.98 -24.96
CA TRP A 109 12.85 9.22 -25.39
C TRP A 109 12.70 10.56 -26.09
N LYS A 110 11.69 10.66 -26.93
CA LYS A 110 11.28 11.90 -27.59
C LYS A 110 9.79 11.89 -27.85
N THR A 111 9.19 13.07 -27.95
CA THR A 111 7.80 13.24 -28.36
C THR A 111 7.74 14.05 -29.66
N SER A 112 6.69 13.82 -30.48
CA SER A 112 6.39 14.62 -31.66
C SER A 112 5.99 16.05 -31.30
N GLU A 113 5.97 16.96 -32.28
CA GLU A 113 5.59 18.37 -32.08
C GLU A 113 4.14 18.51 -31.56
N ASP A 114 3.22 17.69 -32.08
CA ASP A 114 1.82 17.63 -31.65
C ASP A 114 1.61 16.94 -30.29
N LYS A 115 2.69 16.44 -29.67
CA LYS A 115 2.69 15.73 -28.39
C LYS A 115 1.85 14.43 -28.35
N LEU A 116 1.50 13.89 -29.52
CA LEU A 116 0.68 12.67 -29.62
C LEU A 116 1.48 11.39 -29.86
N THR A 117 2.78 11.49 -30.20
CA THR A 117 3.59 10.29 -30.46
C THR A 117 4.85 10.32 -29.61
N TRP A 118 5.01 9.33 -28.76
CA TRP A 118 6.20 9.10 -27.96
C TRP A 118 7.02 7.96 -28.54
N THR A 119 8.33 8.17 -28.66
CA THR A 119 9.28 7.15 -29.12
C THR A 119 10.31 6.93 -28.04
N TYR A 120 10.46 5.70 -27.59
CA TYR A 120 11.44 5.28 -26.60
C TYR A 120 12.48 4.38 -27.28
N THR A 121 13.75 4.56 -26.92
CA THR A 121 14.82 3.64 -27.31
C THR A 121 15.07 2.66 -26.18
N ILE A 122 14.80 1.40 -26.40
CA ILE A 122 15.01 0.31 -25.43
C ILE A 122 16.50 -0.07 -25.43
N ARG A 123 17.03 -0.39 -24.24
CA ARG A 123 18.43 -0.80 -24.04
C ARG A 123 18.72 -2.16 -24.67
N ASP A 124 20.01 -2.40 -25.00
CA ASP A 124 20.49 -3.65 -25.58
C ASP A 124 21.34 -4.50 -24.63
N ASP A 125 21.55 -3.99 -23.41
CA ASP A 125 22.34 -4.64 -22.36
C ASP A 125 21.48 -5.24 -21.25
N SER A 126 20.17 -5.45 -21.50
CA SER A 126 19.24 -6.13 -20.59
C SER A 126 18.78 -7.46 -21.17
N GLU A 127 18.80 -8.49 -20.35
CA GLU A 127 18.26 -9.82 -20.71
C GLU A 127 17.31 -10.32 -19.62
N TRP A 128 16.39 -11.15 -20.03
CA TRP A 128 15.55 -11.93 -19.13
C TRP A 128 16.41 -12.96 -18.38
N SER A 129 15.98 -13.39 -17.21
CA SER A 129 16.71 -14.36 -16.39
C SER A 129 16.90 -15.74 -17.05
N ASP A 130 16.13 -16.03 -18.11
CA ASP A 130 16.30 -17.21 -18.95
C ASP A 130 17.29 -17.01 -20.13
N GLY A 131 17.93 -15.83 -20.20
CA GLY A 131 18.99 -15.51 -21.16
C GLY A 131 18.51 -14.92 -22.49
N LYS A 132 17.22 -14.66 -22.68
CA LYS A 132 16.72 -13.98 -23.87
C LYS A 132 16.86 -12.47 -23.73
N PRO A 133 17.11 -11.73 -24.83
CA PRO A 133 17.18 -10.28 -24.79
C PRO A 133 15.83 -9.66 -24.41
N VAL A 134 15.85 -8.56 -23.69
CA VAL A 134 14.68 -7.70 -23.49
C VAL A 134 14.56 -6.80 -24.72
N THR A 135 13.38 -6.73 -25.32
CA THR A 135 13.14 -5.98 -26.55
C THR A 135 11.97 -5.00 -26.43
N ALA A 136 11.88 -4.07 -27.38
CA ALA A 136 10.73 -3.17 -27.49
C ALA A 136 9.41 -3.93 -27.70
N GLU A 137 9.48 -5.15 -28.26
CA GLU A 137 8.31 -6.01 -28.45
C GLU A 137 7.72 -6.50 -27.13
N ASP A 138 8.54 -6.76 -26.09
CA ASP A 138 8.05 -7.10 -24.76
C ASP A 138 7.23 -5.94 -24.17
N ALA A 139 7.75 -4.70 -24.28
CA ALA A 139 7.05 -3.51 -23.82
C ALA A 139 5.76 -3.27 -24.63
N ALA A 140 5.83 -3.36 -25.94
CA ALA A 140 4.65 -3.19 -26.80
C ALA A 140 3.58 -4.25 -26.51
N TRP A 141 3.97 -5.51 -26.30
CA TRP A 141 3.06 -6.58 -25.93
C TRP A 141 2.40 -6.31 -24.58
N THR A 142 3.17 -5.89 -23.57
CA THR A 142 2.68 -5.56 -22.21
C THR A 142 1.60 -4.49 -22.28
N PHE A 143 1.87 -3.37 -22.94
CA PHE A 143 0.90 -2.27 -23.05
C PHE A 143 -0.32 -2.65 -23.89
N ASN A 144 -0.14 -3.33 -25.03
CA ASN A 144 -1.26 -3.77 -25.86
C ASN A 144 -2.14 -4.78 -25.12
N LYS A 145 -1.55 -5.66 -24.29
CA LYS A 145 -2.31 -6.58 -23.45
C LYS A 145 -3.17 -5.83 -22.45
N MET A 146 -2.63 -4.81 -21.79
CA MET A 146 -3.39 -3.94 -20.90
C MET A 146 -4.46 -3.13 -21.63
N MET A 147 -4.28 -2.75 -22.88
CA MET A 147 -5.29 -2.04 -23.66
C MET A 147 -6.49 -2.93 -24.04
N THR A 148 -6.30 -4.23 -24.20
CA THR A 148 -7.27 -5.14 -24.84
C THR A 148 -7.86 -6.22 -23.94
N ASP A 149 -7.24 -6.50 -22.78
CA ASP A 149 -7.64 -7.57 -21.86
C ASP A 149 -8.03 -6.98 -20.50
N ASP A 150 -9.27 -7.22 -20.06
CA ASP A 150 -9.78 -6.62 -18.81
C ASP A 150 -9.08 -7.15 -17.56
N GLY A 151 -8.61 -8.40 -17.57
CA GLY A 151 -7.77 -8.94 -16.50
C GLY A 151 -6.43 -8.22 -16.40
N ALA A 152 -5.82 -7.89 -17.54
CA ALA A 152 -4.55 -7.19 -17.60
C ALA A 152 -4.66 -5.68 -17.25
N LYS A 153 -5.86 -5.10 -17.25
CA LYS A 153 -6.11 -3.72 -16.83
C LYS A 153 -6.20 -3.55 -15.31
N THR A 154 -6.35 -4.62 -14.55
CA THR A 154 -6.77 -4.58 -13.14
C THR A 154 -5.86 -3.68 -12.28
N ALA A 155 -4.54 -3.85 -12.36
CA ALA A 155 -3.61 -3.08 -11.55
C ALA A 155 -3.29 -1.69 -12.15
N ASN A 156 -2.98 -1.64 -13.46
CA ASN A 156 -2.30 -0.50 -14.09
C ASN A 156 -3.01 0.01 -15.35
N GLY A 157 -4.26 -0.37 -15.59
CA GLY A 157 -5.02 -0.01 -16.80
C GLY A 157 -5.20 1.50 -17.02
N ASN A 158 -5.18 2.29 -15.96
CA ASN A 158 -5.21 3.75 -16.01
C ASN A 158 -4.05 4.35 -16.83
N PHE A 159 -2.84 3.75 -16.77
CA PHE A 159 -1.67 4.25 -17.51
C PHE A 159 -1.84 4.14 -19.03
N VAL A 160 -2.62 3.17 -19.51
CA VAL A 160 -2.84 2.95 -20.95
C VAL A 160 -4.17 3.52 -21.47
N ALA A 161 -5.00 4.12 -20.62
CA ALA A 161 -6.34 4.60 -20.98
C ALA A 161 -6.32 5.62 -22.13
N ASN A 162 -5.27 6.46 -22.19
CA ASN A 162 -5.07 7.46 -23.23
C ASN A 162 -4.27 6.96 -24.46
N PHE A 163 -3.84 5.68 -24.47
CA PHE A 163 -3.12 5.13 -25.61
C PHE A 163 -4.08 4.83 -26.77
N ASP A 164 -3.69 5.22 -27.98
CA ASP A 164 -4.37 4.91 -29.24
C ASP A 164 -3.75 3.66 -29.87
N LYS A 165 -2.41 3.63 -29.94
CA LYS A 165 -1.66 2.53 -30.56
C LYS A 165 -0.28 2.38 -29.94
N VAL A 166 0.15 1.13 -29.74
CA VAL A 166 1.52 0.81 -29.30
C VAL A 166 2.15 -0.16 -30.29
N THR A 167 3.37 0.16 -30.75
CA THR A 167 4.10 -0.67 -31.74
C THR A 167 5.59 -0.75 -31.39
N ALA A 168 6.22 -1.83 -31.82
CA ALA A 168 7.66 -2.01 -31.85
C ALA A 168 8.09 -2.28 -33.28
N PRO A 169 8.50 -1.25 -34.06
CA PRO A 169 8.93 -1.42 -35.45
C PRO A 169 10.23 -2.23 -35.58
N ASP A 170 11.04 -2.25 -34.54
CA ASP A 170 12.25 -3.04 -34.40
C ASP A 170 12.48 -3.40 -32.91
N ASP A 171 13.52 -4.18 -32.61
CA ASP A 171 13.81 -4.67 -31.25
C ASP A 171 14.10 -3.58 -30.22
N ARG A 172 14.43 -2.37 -30.67
CA ARG A 172 14.89 -1.27 -29.82
C ARG A 172 13.96 -0.06 -29.81
N THR A 173 13.01 -0.01 -30.70
CA THR A 173 12.14 1.18 -30.85
C THR A 173 10.72 0.86 -30.38
N LEU A 174 10.32 1.47 -29.28
CA LEU A 174 8.93 1.44 -28.81
C LEU A 174 8.25 2.76 -29.19
N VAL A 175 7.11 2.67 -29.88
CA VAL A 175 6.32 3.85 -30.29
C VAL A 175 4.94 3.75 -29.66
N ILE A 176 4.56 4.79 -28.91
CA ILE A 176 3.25 4.93 -28.28
C ILE A 176 2.56 6.16 -28.87
N LYS A 177 1.40 5.94 -29.50
CA LYS A 177 0.53 6.98 -29.99
C LYS A 177 -0.60 7.23 -29.00
N LEU A 178 -0.87 8.49 -28.68
CA LEU A 178 -1.84 8.95 -27.70
C LEU A 178 -3.08 9.52 -28.39
N LYS A 179 -4.23 9.43 -27.72
CA LYS A 179 -5.49 10.09 -28.11
C LYS A 179 -5.46 11.59 -27.85
N LYS A 180 -4.77 12.01 -26.78
CA LYS A 180 -4.60 13.42 -26.33
C LYS A 180 -3.17 13.59 -25.77
N PRO A 181 -2.60 14.81 -25.79
CA PRO A 181 -1.32 15.08 -25.16
C PRO A 181 -1.31 14.66 -23.68
N GLN A 182 -0.20 14.04 -23.23
CA GLN A 182 -0.03 13.56 -21.85
C GLN A 182 1.43 13.76 -21.42
N ALA A 183 1.66 14.61 -20.44
CA ALA A 183 2.99 14.92 -19.92
C ALA A 183 3.57 13.81 -19.02
N THR A 184 2.70 12.97 -18.43
CA THR A 184 3.08 11.91 -17.48
C THR A 184 3.66 10.66 -18.14
N MET A 185 4.03 10.73 -19.42
CA MET A 185 4.55 9.57 -20.17
C MET A 185 5.93 9.08 -19.67
N LEU A 186 6.61 9.82 -18.82
CA LEU A 186 7.82 9.37 -18.13
C LEU A 186 7.55 8.83 -16.72
N ALA A 187 6.31 8.85 -16.28
CA ALA A 187 5.84 8.33 -14.99
C ALA A 187 5.02 7.03 -15.15
N LEU A 188 5.27 6.26 -16.21
CA LEU A 188 4.58 4.99 -16.47
C LEU A 188 5.08 3.92 -15.49
N ASP A 189 4.37 3.77 -14.39
CA ASP A 189 4.68 2.78 -13.34
C ASP A 189 4.14 1.39 -13.71
N VAL A 190 4.59 0.88 -14.85
CA VAL A 190 4.16 -0.40 -15.43
C VAL A 190 5.37 -1.33 -15.57
N PRO A 191 5.39 -2.46 -14.84
CA PRO A 191 6.43 -3.48 -15.02
C PRO A 191 6.31 -4.13 -16.40
N ILE A 192 7.41 -4.18 -17.14
CA ILE A 192 7.44 -4.83 -18.45
C ILE A 192 7.66 -6.32 -18.25
N VAL A 193 6.82 -7.15 -18.89
CA VAL A 193 6.86 -8.60 -18.74
C VAL A 193 7.41 -9.32 -19.98
N PRO A 194 8.01 -10.53 -19.82
CA PRO A 194 8.55 -11.29 -20.95
C PRO A 194 7.43 -11.84 -21.85
N LYS A 195 7.27 -11.26 -23.04
CA LYS A 195 6.26 -11.68 -24.03
C LYS A 195 6.25 -13.18 -24.25
N HIS A 196 7.42 -13.80 -24.41
CA HIS A 196 7.56 -15.22 -24.71
C HIS A 196 7.08 -16.18 -23.59
N VAL A 197 6.94 -15.67 -22.38
CA VAL A 197 6.33 -16.39 -21.24
C VAL A 197 4.83 -16.09 -21.19
N TRP A 198 4.47 -14.84 -21.20
CA TRP A 198 3.10 -14.39 -20.93
C TRP A 198 2.10 -14.63 -22.07
N THR A 199 2.56 -14.80 -23.32
CA THR A 199 1.70 -15.25 -24.42
C THR A 199 1.11 -16.64 -24.19
N LYS A 200 1.68 -17.45 -23.31
CA LYS A 200 1.19 -18.79 -22.96
C LYS A 200 0.09 -18.75 -21.88
N VAL A 201 -0.06 -17.63 -21.19
CA VAL A 201 -1.07 -17.45 -20.14
C VAL A 201 -2.43 -17.21 -20.78
N LYS A 202 -3.34 -18.17 -20.62
CA LYS A 202 -4.69 -18.12 -21.23
C LYS A 202 -5.63 -17.16 -20.53
N ASN A 203 -5.56 -17.07 -19.19
CA ASN A 203 -6.40 -16.21 -18.36
C ASN A 203 -5.51 -15.38 -17.43
N ILE A 204 -5.31 -14.12 -17.79
CA ILE A 204 -4.47 -13.19 -17.00
C ILE A 204 -5.06 -12.94 -15.61
N ALA A 205 -6.39 -12.82 -15.51
CA ALA A 205 -7.04 -12.49 -14.24
C ALA A 205 -6.88 -13.58 -13.17
N GLU A 206 -6.72 -14.83 -13.57
CA GLU A 206 -6.60 -15.99 -12.67
C GLU A 206 -5.16 -16.49 -12.48
N PHE A 207 -4.23 -15.99 -13.29
CA PHE A 207 -2.84 -16.40 -13.22
C PHE A 207 -2.13 -15.73 -12.04
N THR A 208 -1.60 -16.52 -11.12
CA THR A 208 -0.99 -16.01 -9.87
C THR A 208 0.51 -15.74 -9.99
N ASN A 209 1.18 -16.26 -11.03
CA ASN A 209 2.63 -16.15 -11.28
C ASN A 209 3.50 -16.62 -10.09
N ASP A 210 3.02 -17.61 -9.34
CA ASP A 210 3.62 -18.14 -8.12
C ASP A 210 3.97 -19.64 -8.22
N LYS A 211 4.19 -20.11 -9.45
CA LYS A 211 4.58 -21.50 -9.79
C LYS A 211 5.73 -21.49 -10.76
N ASP A 212 6.32 -22.65 -10.99
CA ASP A 212 7.40 -22.85 -11.97
C ASP A 212 8.64 -21.97 -11.69
N PHE A 213 9.07 -21.94 -10.44
CA PHE A 213 10.24 -21.19 -10.02
C PHE A 213 11.54 -21.71 -10.67
N PRO A 214 12.52 -20.84 -10.96
CA PRO A 214 12.50 -19.38 -10.73
C PRO A 214 11.65 -18.67 -11.79
N ILE A 215 10.93 -17.62 -11.36
CA ILE A 215 10.12 -16.80 -12.27
C ILE A 215 11.03 -15.98 -13.18
N VAL A 216 10.69 -15.96 -14.48
CA VAL A 216 11.44 -15.18 -15.48
C VAL A 216 11.17 -13.70 -15.29
N GLY A 217 12.22 -12.95 -14.98
CA GLY A 217 12.22 -11.50 -14.78
C GLY A 217 13.52 -10.86 -15.25
N ASN A 218 13.57 -9.54 -15.31
CA ASN A 218 14.74 -8.74 -15.70
C ASN A 218 15.09 -7.66 -14.66
N GLY A 219 14.43 -7.67 -13.50
CA GLY A 219 14.73 -6.80 -12.38
C GLY A 219 16.01 -7.20 -11.63
N PRO A 220 16.37 -6.44 -10.56
CA PRO A 220 17.58 -6.72 -9.78
C PRO A 220 17.53 -8.06 -9.02
N PHE A 221 16.36 -8.62 -8.78
CA PHE A 221 16.19 -9.88 -8.09
C PHE A 221 15.30 -10.84 -8.89
N ILE A 222 15.56 -12.14 -8.73
CA ILE A 222 14.81 -13.22 -9.36
C ILE A 222 14.04 -13.94 -8.26
N LEU A 223 12.72 -14.04 -8.41
CA LEU A 223 11.84 -14.77 -7.50
C LEU A 223 12.12 -16.27 -7.60
N THR A 224 12.46 -16.90 -6.47
CA THR A 224 12.86 -18.30 -6.41
C THR A 224 11.92 -19.19 -5.61
N ASP A 225 11.12 -18.61 -4.72
CA ASP A 225 10.18 -19.38 -3.90
C ASP A 225 9.14 -18.44 -3.28
N HIS A 226 7.92 -18.93 -3.11
CA HIS A 226 6.83 -18.22 -2.44
C HIS A 226 5.98 -19.21 -1.66
N LYS A 227 5.68 -18.87 -0.44
CA LYS A 227 4.70 -19.58 0.36
C LYS A 227 3.74 -18.58 1.00
N THR A 228 2.49 -18.64 0.56
CA THR A 228 1.41 -17.74 0.99
C THR A 228 1.40 -17.59 2.52
N ASP A 229 1.28 -16.34 3.01
CA ASP A 229 1.28 -15.96 4.43
C ASP A 229 2.49 -16.45 5.24
N GLN A 230 3.60 -16.76 4.57
CA GLN A 230 4.86 -17.14 5.23
C GLN A 230 6.05 -16.35 4.71
N TYR A 231 6.34 -16.42 3.41
CA TYR A 231 7.50 -15.73 2.84
C TYR A 231 7.44 -15.59 1.31
N VAL A 232 8.23 -14.65 0.82
CA VAL A 232 8.63 -14.53 -0.59
C VAL A 232 10.15 -14.47 -0.65
N LYS A 233 10.81 -15.32 -1.46
CA LYS A 233 12.28 -15.43 -1.56
C LYS A 233 12.80 -15.06 -2.92
N PHE A 234 13.88 -14.33 -2.90
CA PHE A 234 14.60 -13.88 -4.06
C PHE A 234 16.08 -14.19 -3.98
N LYS A 235 16.70 -14.38 -5.15
CA LYS A 235 18.17 -14.35 -5.30
C LYS A 235 18.57 -13.15 -6.14
N PRO A 236 19.82 -12.61 -6.00
CA PRO A 236 20.29 -11.53 -6.85
C PRO A 236 20.31 -11.92 -8.32
N ASN A 237 19.86 -11.03 -9.20
CA ASN A 237 20.10 -11.15 -10.62
C ASN A 237 21.53 -10.70 -10.94
N LYS A 238 22.43 -11.65 -11.15
CA LYS A 238 23.84 -11.36 -11.43
C LYS A 238 24.07 -10.66 -12.76
N LYS A 239 23.08 -10.69 -13.65
CA LYS A 239 23.10 -10.08 -14.98
C LYS A 239 22.28 -8.78 -15.05
N PHE A 240 21.83 -8.27 -13.91
CA PHE A 240 21.11 -7.02 -13.90
C PHE A 240 21.98 -5.89 -14.44
N TRP A 241 21.51 -5.19 -15.45
CA TRP A 241 22.29 -4.22 -16.21
C TRP A 241 22.89 -3.07 -15.37
N ARG A 242 22.25 -2.74 -14.24
CA ARG A 242 22.76 -1.71 -13.30
C ARG A 242 23.75 -2.29 -12.26
N GLY A 243 24.06 -3.57 -12.36
CA GLY A 243 24.92 -4.32 -11.43
C GLY A 243 24.12 -5.17 -10.46
N ALA A 244 24.74 -6.27 -10.03
CA ALA A 244 24.10 -7.23 -9.14
C ALA A 244 23.95 -6.68 -7.71
N PRO A 245 22.83 -6.98 -7.00
CA PRO A 245 22.73 -6.81 -5.54
C PRO A 245 23.83 -7.54 -4.79
N ALA A 246 24.18 -7.02 -3.61
CA ALA A 246 25.29 -7.55 -2.82
C ALA A 246 24.92 -8.73 -1.89
N PHE A 247 23.65 -8.83 -1.47
CA PHE A 247 23.18 -9.94 -0.66
C PHE A 247 22.97 -11.19 -1.51
N ASP A 248 23.25 -12.37 -0.94
CA ASP A 248 23.06 -13.67 -1.61
C ASP A 248 21.59 -14.07 -1.70
N GLU A 249 20.77 -13.59 -0.78
CA GLU A 249 19.35 -13.88 -0.69
C GLU A 249 18.59 -12.68 -0.10
N LEU A 250 17.39 -12.40 -0.61
CA LEU A 250 16.43 -11.44 -0.06
C LEU A 250 15.15 -12.20 0.27
N VAL A 251 14.72 -12.15 1.54
CA VAL A 251 13.53 -12.83 2.04
C VAL A 251 12.57 -11.83 2.64
N PHE A 252 11.36 -11.76 2.13
CA PHE A 252 10.26 -11.08 2.79
C PHE A 252 9.50 -12.12 3.62
N ARG A 253 9.50 -11.94 4.95
CA ARG A 253 8.85 -12.85 5.89
C ARG A 253 7.58 -12.21 6.43
N PHE A 254 6.46 -12.91 6.32
CA PHE A 254 5.19 -12.45 6.83
C PHE A 254 5.11 -12.61 8.36
N TYR A 255 4.62 -11.56 9.00
CA TYR A 255 4.31 -11.51 10.43
C TYR A 255 2.86 -11.05 10.61
N LYS A 256 2.10 -11.76 11.42
CA LYS A 256 0.69 -11.46 11.66
C LYS A 256 0.49 -10.10 12.35
N ASP A 257 1.49 -9.65 13.13
CA ASP A 257 1.52 -8.37 13.81
C ASP A 257 2.94 -7.82 13.89
N ASN A 258 3.05 -6.51 14.01
CA ASN A 258 4.35 -5.83 14.06
C ASN A 258 5.09 -6.04 15.39
N ASP A 259 4.45 -6.38 16.51
CA ASP A 259 5.14 -6.64 17.77
C ASP A 259 6.00 -7.89 17.66
N ALA A 260 5.48 -8.94 16.98
CA ALA A 260 6.27 -10.13 16.66
C ALA A 260 7.46 -9.81 15.74
N ALA A 261 7.27 -8.93 14.73
CA ALA A 261 8.34 -8.47 13.83
C ALA A 261 9.41 -7.66 14.59
N VAL A 262 9.02 -6.76 15.48
CA VAL A 262 9.92 -5.98 16.36
C VAL A 262 10.72 -6.91 17.30
N SER A 263 10.05 -7.93 17.87
CA SER A 263 10.74 -8.95 18.68
C SER A 263 11.78 -9.72 17.87
N ALA A 264 11.44 -10.11 16.64
CA ALA A 264 12.36 -10.80 15.72
C ALA A 264 13.54 -9.89 15.31
N LEU A 265 13.33 -8.59 15.11
CA LEU A 265 14.39 -7.61 14.86
C LEU A 265 15.36 -7.53 16.04
N LYS A 266 14.84 -7.42 17.27
CA LYS A 266 15.67 -7.39 18.50
C LYS A 266 16.53 -8.65 18.65
N LYS A 267 16.03 -9.81 18.25
CA LYS A 267 16.75 -11.09 18.28
C LYS A 267 17.70 -11.29 17.10
N GLY A 268 17.62 -10.47 16.06
CA GLY A 268 18.41 -10.64 14.84
C GLY A 268 17.87 -11.67 13.85
N GLU A 269 16.62 -12.12 14.01
CA GLU A 269 15.93 -13.05 13.12
C GLU A 269 15.45 -12.39 11.83
N VAL A 270 15.23 -11.05 11.86
CA VAL A 270 14.98 -10.21 10.69
C VAL A 270 15.94 -9.03 10.69
N SER A 271 16.24 -8.52 9.50
CA SER A 271 17.16 -7.42 9.27
C SER A 271 16.48 -6.06 9.25
N PHE A 272 15.18 -6.04 8.91
CA PHE A 272 14.41 -4.81 8.67
C PHE A 272 12.94 -5.01 9.04
N VAL A 273 12.32 -3.98 9.65
CA VAL A 273 10.88 -3.92 9.98
C VAL A 273 10.34 -2.56 9.54
N PRO A 274 9.34 -2.51 8.63
CA PRO A 274 8.65 -1.28 8.24
C PRO A 274 7.49 -0.94 9.18
N ASP A 275 6.86 0.23 8.94
CA ASP A 275 5.54 0.62 9.45
C ASP A 275 5.40 0.52 10.99
N LEU A 276 6.43 0.97 11.70
CA LEU A 276 6.45 0.97 13.16
C LEU A 276 5.45 2.01 13.72
N THR A 277 4.68 1.60 14.71
CA THR A 277 3.95 2.56 15.55
C THR A 277 4.92 3.38 16.40
N PRO A 278 4.52 4.59 16.86
CA PRO A 278 5.35 5.40 17.75
C PRO A 278 5.86 4.64 18.99
N ALA A 279 5.02 3.82 19.60
CA ALA A 279 5.39 3.01 20.76
C ALA A 279 6.44 1.93 20.42
N GLN A 280 6.32 1.30 19.26
CA GLN A 280 7.31 0.32 18.79
C GLN A 280 8.65 1.01 18.48
N ALA A 281 8.62 2.17 17.81
CA ALA A 281 9.82 2.96 17.54
C ALA A 281 10.53 3.34 18.85
N ALA A 282 9.81 3.90 19.81
CA ALA A 282 10.34 4.24 21.14
C ALA A 282 10.95 3.02 21.86
N SER A 283 10.37 1.83 21.70
CA SER A 283 10.89 0.58 22.28
C SER A 283 12.23 0.11 21.68
N LEU A 284 12.62 0.69 20.54
CA LEU A 284 13.85 0.38 19.81
C LEU A 284 14.93 1.46 20.01
N GLU A 285 14.59 2.60 20.59
CA GLU A 285 15.55 3.65 20.88
C GLU A 285 16.64 3.15 21.83
N GLY A 286 17.90 3.42 21.47
CA GLY A 286 19.06 2.97 22.23
C GLY A 286 19.33 1.47 22.19
N ALA A 287 18.54 0.67 21.45
CA ALA A 287 18.79 -0.75 21.30
C ALA A 287 20.07 -1.00 20.49
N ALA A 288 20.94 -1.87 20.99
CA ALA A 288 22.22 -2.18 20.35
C ALA A 288 22.00 -2.72 18.92
N ASN A 289 22.78 -2.21 17.98
CA ASN A 289 22.78 -2.61 16.57
C ASN A 289 21.43 -2.38 15.85
N ILE A 290 20.55 -1.53 16.37
CA ILE A 290 19.31 -1.17 15.69
C ILE A 290 19.34 0.33 15.40
N LYS A 291 18.95 0.69 14.18
CA LYS A 291 18.72 2.06 13.76
C LYS A 291 17.26 2.24 13.39
N VAL A 292 16.60 3.21 14.02
CA VAL A 292 15.28 3.68 13.61
C VAL A 292 15.46 4.75 12.53
N ASN A 293 14.73 4.62 11.44
CA ASN A 293 14.60 5.60 10.37
C ASN A 293 13.20 6.21 10.45
N ASP A 294 13.12 7.45 10.92
CA ASP A 294 11.88 8.22 10.99
C ASP A 294 11.86 9.18 9.80
N ALA A 295 11.30 8.68 8.70
CA ALA A 295 11.36 9.34 7.40
C ALA A 295 10.11 10.17 7.13
N ALA A 296 10.28 11.32 6.48
CA ALA A 296 9.14 12.08 5.94
C ALA A 296 8.30 11.19 5.02
N GLY A 297 7.05 10.97 5.39
CA GLY A 297 6.14 10.07 4.70
C GLY A 297 5.76 10.57 3.30
N LYS A 298 5.37 9.65 2.44
CA LYS A 298 4.82 9.96 1.13
C LYS A 298 3.28 9.92 1.08
N ARG A 299 2.65 9.65 2.23
CA ARG A 299 1.20 9.51 2.36
C ARG A 299 0.60 10.75 3.02
N PHE A 300 -0.55 11.18 2.54
CA PHE A 300 -1.44 12.03 3.32
C PHE A 300 -2.46 11.18 4.08
N TRP A 301 -2.92 11.66 5.21
CA TRP A 301 -3.99 11.09 6.02
C TRP A 301 -5.06 12.15 6.23
N ALA A 302 -6.28 11.85 5.82
CA ALA A 302 -7.33 12.83 5.65
C ALA A 302 -8.70 12.34 6.13
N LEU A 303 -9.65 13.27 6.16
CA LEU A 303 -11.09 13.02 6.27
C LEU A 303 -11.74 13.33 4.93
N ALA A 304 -12.33 12.34 4.28
CA ALA A 304 -13.14 12.49 3.09
C ALA A 304 -14.61 12.70 3.47
N THR A 305 -15.26 13.71 2.88
CA THR A 305 -16.71 13.96 3.09
C THR A 305 -17.50 13.43 1.90
N ASN A 306 -18.62 12.79 2.17
CA ASN A 306 -19.56 12.32 1.14
C ASN A 306 -20.66 13.39 0.90
N PRO A 307 -20.57 14.20 -0.16
CA PRO A 307 -21.59 15.19 -0.48
C PRO A 307 -22.85 14.60 -1.14
N GLY A 308 -22.96 13.27 -1.18
CA GLY A 308 -23.99 12.55 -1.90
C GLY A 308 -23.46 11.94 -3.19
N ALA A 309 -23.37 10.62 -3.23
CA ALA A 309 -22.84 9.88 -4.36
C ALA A 309 -23.74 10.02 -5.61
N LYS A 310 -23.07 10.20 -6.77
CA LYS A 310 -23.71 10.31 -8.08
C LYS A 310 -22.82 9.64 -9.12
N ALA A 311 -23.38 8.76 -9.92
CA ALA A 311 -22.70 8.14 -11.04
C ALA A 311 -22.64 9.03 -12.28
N LYS A 312 -21.78 8.72 -13.27
CA LYS A 312 -21.66 9.45 -14.55
C LYS A 312 -22.97 9.53 -15.30
N ASN A 313 -23.82 8.51 -15.23
CA ASN A 313 -25.16 8.51 -15.84
C ASN A 313 -26.19 9.41 -15.13
N GLY A 314 -25.77 10.17 -14.11
CA GLY A 314 -26.59 11.11 -13.37
C GLY A 314 -27.43 10.50 -12.24
N LYS A 315 -27.46 9.16 -12.08
CA LYS A 315 -28.21 8.52 -11.01
C LYS A 315 -27.52 8.76 -9.67
N LYS A 316 -28.29 9.24 -8.69
CA LYS A 316 -27.86 9.37 -7.30
C LYS A 316 -27.92 8.00 -6.62
N PHE A 317 -27.03 7.77 -5.67
CA PHE A 317 -26.99 6.59 -4.80
C PHE A 317 -26.35 6.96 -3.46
N GLY A 318 -26.22 5.99 -2.59
CA GLY A 318 -25.69 6.23 -1.24
C GLY A 318 -26.65 7.04 -0.37
N ASN A 319 -26.18 7.44 0.79
CA ASN A 319 -27.00 8.08 1.80
C ASN A 319 -26.24 9.12 2.64
N GLY A 320 -25.28 9.83 2.06
CA GLY A 320 -24.55 10.92 2.70
C GLY A 320 -25.46 12.00 3.29
N HIS A 321 -25.06 12.57 4.42
CA HIS A 321 -25.88 13.56 5.12
C HIS A 321 -25.97 14.86 4.30
N LYS A 322 -27.20 15.41 4.15
CA LYS A 322 -27.49 16.59 3.32
C LYS A 322 -26.66 17.82 3.67
N ALA A 323 -26.32 18.03 4.96
CA ALA A 323 -25.52 19.16 5.39
C ALA A 323 -24.13 19.20 4.72
N LEU A 324 -23.60 18.05 4.32
CA LEU A 324 -22.30 17.95 3.64
C LEU A 324 -22.33 18.46 2.19
N LEU A 325 -23.50 18.78 1.62
CA LEU A 325 -23.60 19.51 0.37
C LEU A 325 -23.20 20.99 0.52
N ASP A 326 -23.31 21.53 1.74
CA ASP A 326 -23.00 22.92 2.04
C ASP A 326 -21.50 23.07 2.35
N ALA A 327 -20.81 23.91 1.56
CA ALA A 327 -19.39 24.16 1.73
C ALA A 327 -19.05 24.82 3.06
N ASP A 328 -19.92 25.75 3.53
CA ASP A 328 -19.70 26.42 4.81
C ASP A 328 -19.85 25.43 5.98
N PHE A 329 -20.74 24.45 5.87
CA PHE A 329 -20.86 23.38 6.85
C PHE A 329 -19.60 22.52 6.90
N ARG A 330 -19.06 22.09 5.74
CA ARG A 330 -17.81 21.31 5.69
C ARG A 330 -16.64 22.08 6.27
N LYS A 331 -16.48 23.36 5.87
CA LYS A 331 -15.40 24.22 6.42
C LYS A 331 -15.53 24.41 7.93
N ALA A 332 -16.74 24.56 8.44
CA ALA A 332 -16.97 24.69 9.88
C ALA A 332 -16.51 23.43 10.63
N LEU A 333 -16.85 22.24 10.13
CA LEU A 333 -16.34 20.98 10.71
C LEU A 333 -14.82 20.96 10.80
N PHE A 334 -14.14 21.47 9.77
CA PHE A 334 -12.67 21.43 9.70
C PHE A 334 -11.99 22.52 10.55
N HIS A 335 -12.63 23.67 10.77
CA HIS A 335 -12.19 24.65 11.77
C HIS A 335 -12.26 24.12 13.22
N ALA A 336 -13.05 23.09 13.47
CA ALA A 336 -13.11 22.43 14.77
C ALA A 336 -12.07 21.29 14.93
N VAL A 337 -11.22 21.04 13.94
CA VAL A 337 -10.21 19.97 14.00
C VAL A 337 -8.84 20.55 14.37
N ASP A 338 -8.33 20.18 15.53
CA ASP A 338 -6.98 20.55 16.00
C ASP A 338 -5.93 19.56 15.43
N ARG A 339 -5.38 19.90 14.24
CA ARG A 339 -4.35 19.08 13.58
C ARG A 339 -3.09 18.96 14.41
N LYS A 340 -2.76 20.00 15.17
CA LYS A 340 -1.58 19.95 16.06
C LYS A 340 -1.76 18.87 17.13
N THR A 341 -2.93 18.83 17.78
CA THR A 341 -3.24 17.75 18.73
C THR A 341 -3.22 16.38 18.08
N ILE A 342 -3.70 16.24 16.84
CA ILE A 342 -3.58 14.98 16.08
C ILE A 342 -2.12 14.58 15.92
N VAL A 343 -1.25 15.46 15.47
CA VAL A 343 0.20 15.16 15.32
C VAL A 343 0.84 14.84 16.68
N ASP A 344 0.60 15.67 17.70
CA ASP A 344 1.26 15.51 19.00
C ASP A 344 0.78 14.29 19.79
N LYS A 345 -0.52 13.96 19.72
CA LYS A 345 -1.13 12.94 20.59
C LYS A 345 -1.42 11.62 19.87
N VAL A 346 -1.85 11.67 18.61
CA VAL A 346 -2.16 10.45 17.84
C VAL A 346 -0.90 9.93 17.17
N LEU A 347 -0.14 10.81 16.49
CA LEU A 347 1.11 10.43 15.82
C LEU A 347 2.34 10.56 16.73
N GLN A 348 2.21 11.07 17.95
CA GLN A 348 3.29 11.26 18.93
C GLN A 348 4.52 11.97 18.35
N GLY A 349 4.30 12.94 17.44
CA GLY A 349 5.36 13.72 16.79
C GLY A 349 5.90 13.07 15.49
N HIS A 350 5.49 11.85 15.14
CA HIS A 350 5.90 11.19 13.89
C HIS A 350 5.03 11.63 12.71
N GLY A 351 5.18 12.88 12.32
CA GLY A 351 4.45 13.48 11.20
C GLY A 351 4.38 15.00 11.31
N VAL A 352 3.76 15.62 10.32
CA VAL A 352 3.51 17.07 10.31
C VAL A 352 2.05 17.35 9.97
N GLU A 353 1.54 18.53 10.39
CA GLU A 353 0.17 18.97 10.10
C GLU A 353 -0.11 18.96 8.60
N GLY A 354 -1.30 18.52 8.23
CA GLY A 354 -1.74 18.45 6.84
C GLY A 354 -2.19 19.80 6.28
N GLU A 355 -1.93 20.02 5.00
CA GLU A 355 -2.39 21.15 4.18
C GLU A 355 -3.13 20.63 2.94
N GLY A 356 -2.47 20.55 1.79
CA GLY A 356 -3.01 19.93 0.57
C GLY A 356 -2.82 18.41 0.53
N TYR A 357 -3.07 17.81 -0.63
CA TYR A 357 -2.95 16.35 -0.84
C TYR A 357 -1.51 15.89 -1.01
N ILE A 358 -0.65 16.77 -1.55
CA ILE A 358 0.71 16.42 -1.90
C ILE A 358 1.61 16.70 -0.70
N PRO A 359 2.29 15.67 -0.13
CA PRO A 359 3.17 15.85 1.02
C PRO A 359 4.36 16.78 0.75
N PRO A 360 4.90 17.47 1.79
CA PRO A 360 5.98 18.44 1.64
C PRO A 360 7.29 17.84 1.11
N ARG A 361 7.46 16.51 1.12
CA ARG A 361 8.62 15.86 0.50
C ARG A 361 8.68 16.02 -1.02
N TYR A 362 7.58 16.40 -1.68
CA TYR A 362 7.48 16.68 -3.12
C TYR A 362 7.40 18.19 -3.33
N GLU A 363 8.49 18.89 -3.06
CA GLU A 363 8.58 20.37 -2.95
C GLU A 363 8.02 21.11 -4.18
N ASP A 364 8.24 20.57 -5.38
CA ASP A 364 7.78 21.18 -6.64
C ASP A 364 6.26 21.32 -6.69
N TYR A 365 5.55 20.32 -6.18
CA TYR A 365 4.08 20.26 -6.19
C TYR A 365 3.43 20.66 -4.88
N PHE A 366 4.18 20.64 -3.77
CA PHE A 366 3.63 20.95 -2.46
C PHE A 366 3.06 22.37 -2.41
N TRP A 367 1.81 22.47 -1.97
CA TRP A 367 1.08 23.71 -1.84
C TRP A 367 0.77 24.02 -0.37
N LYS A 368 0.78 25.31 -0.04
CA LYS A 368 0.35 25.82 1.28
C LYS A 368 -0.75 26.85 1.11
N PRO A 369 -1.77 26.84 1.98
CA PRO A 369 -2.79 27.88 1.98
C PRO A 369 -2.19 29.25 2.34
N SER A 370 -2.73 30.31 1.74
CA SER A 370 -2.46 31.67 2.20
C SER A 370 -3.04 31.88 3.63
N ALA A 371 -2.66 32.94 4.30
CA ALA A 371 -3.19 33.26 5.63
C ALA A 371 -4.73 33.38 5.63
N GLU A 372 -5.30 33.90 4.55
CA GLU A 372 -6.74 34.07 4.37
C GLU A 372 -7.46 32.75 4.06
N GLN A 373 -6.79 31.81 3.38
CA GLN A 373 -7.34 30.49 3.03
C GLN A 373 -7.23 29.50 4.20
N LYS A 374 -6.31 29.74 5.13
CA LYS A 374 -5.96 28.75 6.15
C LYS A 374 -7.14 28.40 7.04
N ILE A 375 -7.54 27.13 7.03
CA ILE A 375 -8.53 26.56 7.94
C ILE A 375 -7.79 26.23 9.25
N ALA A 376 -7.58 27.25 10.07
CA ALA A 376 -6.98 27.10 11.40
C ALA A 376 -7.99 26.52 12.39
N TYR A 377 -7.49 25.84 13.42
CA TYR A 377 -8.32 25.40 14.53
C TYR A 377 -8.92 26.62 15.25
N ASP A 378 -10.22 26.80 15.13
CA ASP A 378 -11.00 27.84 15.78
C ASP A 378 -12.47 27.37 15.97
N PRO A 379 -12.80 26.73 17.10
CA PRO A 379 -14.15 26.27 17.37
C PRO A 379 -15.20 27.38 17.42
N LYS A 380 -14.79 28.62 17.76
CA LYS A 380 -15.71 29.78 17.77
C LYS A 380 -16.06 30.19 16.34
N GLN A 381 -15.07 30.25 15.47
CA GLN A 381 -15.29 30.49 14.04
C GLN A 381 -16.14 29.36 13.43
N ALA A 382 -15.88 28.11 13.78
CA ALA A 382 -16.68 26.96 13.35
C ALA A 382 -18.17 27.13 13.72
N ALA A 383 -18.46 27.47 14.97
CA ALA A 383 -19.84 27.72 15.42
C ALA A 383 -20.48 28.91 14.68
N ALA A 384 -19.75 30.01 14.50
CA ALA A 384 -20.23 31.19 13.78
C ALA A 384 -20.54 30.90 12.30
N LEU A 385 -19.72 30.10 11.62
CA LEU A 385 -19.95 29.65 10.25
C LEU A 385 -21.22 28.78 10.16
N LEU A 386 -21.42 27.83 11.08
CA LEU A 386 -22.63 27.01 11.15
C LEU A 386 -23.88 27.89 11.34
N ASP A 387 -23.83 28.86 12.25
CA ASP A 387 -24.94 29.77 12.50
C ASP A 387 -25.28 30.64 11.28
N LYS A 388 -24.25 31.17 10.60
CA LYS A 388 -24.38 31.95 9.37
C LYS A 388 -24.98 31.11 8.22
N ALA A 389 -24.56 29.85 8.12
CA ALA A 389 -25.05 28.91 7.11
C ALA A 389 -26.47 28.38 7.40
N GLY A 390 -27.07 28.76 8.53
CA GLY A 390 -28.43 28.40 8.90
C GLY A 390 -28.58 27.13 9.73
N TYR A 391 -27.48 26.55 10.17
CA TYR A 391 -27.46 25.41 11.09
C TYR A 391 -27.47 25.92 12.53
N LYS A 392 -28.66 26.13 13.11
CA LYS A 392 -28.82 26.75 14.44
C LYS A 392 -28.58 25.75 15.58
N GLU A 393 -27.94 26.19 16.64
CA GLU A 393 -27.85 25.44 17.88
C GLU A 393 -29.11 25.68 18.74
N LYS A 394 -29.67 24.59 19.29
CA LYS A 394 -30.81 24.65 20.22
C LYS A 394 -30.70 23.54 21.26
N GLY A 395 -30.57 23.94 22.52
CA GLY A 395 -30.50 22.98 23.64
C GLY A 395 -29.31 22.03 23.56
N GLY A 396 -28.14 22.52 23.20
CA GLY A 396 -26.91 21.73 23.08
C GLY A 396 -26.87 20.83 21.83
N LYS A 397 -27.80 21.05 20.85
CA LYS A 397 -27.85 20.28 19.62
C LYS A 397 -27.82 21.19 18.41
N ARG A 398 -26.97 20.90 17.45
CA ARG A 398 -26.94 21.55 16.15
C ARG A 398 -28.06 20.97 15.27
N LEU A 399 -28.86 21.85 14.69
CA LEU A 399 -29.99 21.46 13.84
C LEU A 399 -29.64 21.63 12.35
N ASP A 400 -30.14 20.73 11.53
CA ASP A 400 -30.13 20.91 10.08
C ASP A 400 -31.14 21.97 9.63
N LYS A 401 -31.18 22.27 8.33
CA LYS A 401 -32.10 23.29 7.76
C LYS A 401 -33.59 22.86 7.83
N ASP A 402 -33.85 21.58 8.12
CA ASP A 402 -35.19 21.03 8.37
C ASP A 402 -35.55 21.04 9.87
N GLY A 403 -34.67 21.56 10.75
CA GLY A 403 -34.87 21.64 12.21
C GLY A 403 -34.60 20.33 12.96
N LYS A 404 -33.94 19.36 12.36
CA LYS A 404 -33.62 18.07 12.99
C LYS A 404 -32.20 18.08 13.53
N PRO A 405 -31.94 17.45 14.70
CA PRO A 405 -30.58 17.29 15.21
C PRO A 405 -29.67 16.57 14.22
N ILE A 406 -28.49 17.14 14.00
CA ILE A 406 -27.48 16.55 13.09
C ILE A 406 -26.79 15.39 13.80
N THR A 407 -26.73 14.27 13.11
CA THR A 407 -25.89 13.11 13.47
C THR A 407 -25.10 12.68 12.25
N LEU A 408 -23.77 12.73 12.34
CA LEU A 408 -22.85 12.30 11.28
C LEU A 408 -22.31 10.90 11.57
N ARG A 409 -22.18 10.10 10.51
CA ARG A 409 -21.50 8.80 10.55
C ARG A 409 -20.05 9.01 10.17
N LEU A 410 -19.15 8.59 11.06
CA LEU A 410 -17.71 8.59 10.84
C LEU A 410 -17.25 7.14 10.62
N MET A 411 -16.72 6.85 9.46
CA MET A 411 -16.16 5.56 9.09
C MET A 411 -14.66 5.55 9.30
N CYS A 412 -14.13 4.47 9.89
CA CYS A 412 -12.71 4.27 10.19
C CYS A 412 -12.29 2.82 9.91
N HIS A 413 -10.99 2.60 9.75
CA HIS A 413 -10.41 1.27 9.59
C HIS A 413 -10.26 0.57 10.95
N ALA A 414 -10.80 -0.65 11.09
CA ALA A 414 -10.71 -1.42 12.33
C ALA A 414 -9.28 -1.87 12.66
N THR A 415 -8.44 -1.99 11.65
CA THR A 415 -7.03 -2.38 11.79
C THR A 415 -6.09 -1.20 12.05
N ASP A 416 -6.55 0.05 11.85
CA ASP A 416 -5.73 1.23 12.01
C ASP A 416 -5.90 1.90 13.40
N PRO A 417 -4.90 1.83 14.29
CA PRO A 417 -4.97 2.42 15.61
C PRO A 417 -5.03 3.97 15.60
N LYS A 418 -4.45 4.64 14.58
CA LYS A 418 -4.50 6.11 14.49
C LYS A 418 -5.90 6.61 14.15
N ASP A 419 -6.63 5.93 13.26
CA ASP A 419 -8.03 6.25 12.97
C ASP A 419 -8.90 6.15 14.22
N LYS A 420 -8.75 5.06 14.99
CA LYS A 420 -9.48 4.85 16.24
C LYS A 420 -9.18 5.91 17.29
N ALA A 421 -7.90 6.33 17.39
CA ALA A 421 -7.50 7.36 18.35
C ALA A 421 -8.03 8.74 17.91
N ALA A 422 -7.90 9.10 16.63
CA ALA A 422 -8.38 10.36 16.09
C ALA A 422 -9.91 10.49 16.15
N SER A 423 -10.64 9.39 15.93
CA SER A 423 -12.11 9.38 16.02
C SER A 423 -12.62 9.93 17.34
N LYS A 424 -11.95 9.64 18.46
CA LYS A 424 -12.35 10.12 19.79
C LYS A 424 -12.25 11.64 19.91
N TYR A 425 -11.17 12.21 19.36
CA TYR A 425 -11.01 13.68 19.32
C TYR A 425 -12.06 14.32 18.40
N LEU A 426 -12.34 13.74 17.24
CA LEU A 426 -13.36 14.25 16.32
C LEU A 426 -14.76 14.20 16.93
N GLU A 427 -15.11 13.10 17.65
CA GLU A 427 -16.38 12.99 18.37
C GLU A 427 -16.52 14.10 19.44
N GLU A 428 -15.46 14.37 20.19
CA GLU A 428 -15.42 15.42 21.21
C GLU A 428 -15.57 16.81 20.58
N TRP A 429 -14.72 17.17 19.63
CA TRP A 429 -14.71 18.50 19.01
C TRP A 429 -16.00 18.83 18.24
N TRP A 430 -16.55 17.88 17.49
CA TRP A 430 -17.84 18.11 16.83
C TRP A 430 -19.01 18.05 17.81
N GLY A 431 -18.88 17.30 18.90
CA GLY A 431 -19.81 17.32 20.03
C GLY A 431 -19.94 18.69 20.69
N GLU A 432 -18.83 19.43 20.85
CA GLU A 432 -18.81 20.81 21.33
C GLU A 432 -19.57 21.79 20.42
N LEU A 433 -19.63 21.50 19.11
CA LEU A 433 -20.48 22.22 18.15
C LEU A 433 -21.95 21.80 18.19
N GLY A 434 -22.34 20.86 19.05
CA GLY A 434 -23.68 20.28 19.13
C GLY A 434 -23.98 19.23 18.05
N ILE A 435 -22.97 18.76 17.32
CA ILE A 435 -23.11 17.73 16.27
C ILE A 435 -22.77 16.36 16.87
N LYS A 436 -23.74 15.44 16.83
CA LYS A 436 -23.50 14.06 17.26
C LYS A 436 -22.72 13.30 16.19
N THR A 437 -21.72 12.55 16.59
CA THR A 437 -20.99 11.64 15.71
C THR A 437 -21.27 10.19 16.09
N LYS A 438 -21.44 9.33 15.09
CA LYS A 438 -21.55 7.87 15.24
C LYS A 438 -20.39 7.25 14.49
N THR A 439 -19.35 6.88 15.22
CA THR A 439 -18.17 6.19 14.65
C THR A 439 -18.43 4.71 14.46
N THR A 440 -17.99 4.18 13.33
CA THR A 440 -17.98 2.76 13.03
C THR A 440 -16.67 2.41 12.34
N CYS A 441 -15.83 1.60 13.00
CA CYS A 441 -14.61 1.09 12.42
C CYS A 441 -14.85 -0.30 11.82
N LEU A 442 -14.51 -0.49 10.58
CA LEU A 442 -14.78 -1.69 9.78
C LEU A 442 -13.48 -2.36 9.36
N ASP A 443 -13.47 -3.68 9.25
CA ASP A 443 -12.36 -4.45 8.68
C ASP A 443 -12.30 -4.28 7.16
N ASN A 444 -13.45 -4.05 6.52
CA ASN A 444 -13.59 -3.69 5.11
C ASN A 444 -14.42 -2.40 5.00
N VAL A 445 -13.77 -1.30 4.68
CA VAL A 445 -14.41 0.00 4.42
C VAL A 445 -14.82 0.15 2.95
N GLY A 446 -14.26 -0.67 2.05
CA GLY A 446 -14.45 -0.56 0.60
C GLY A 446 -15.90 -0.71 0.15
N ASP A 447 -16.63 -1.68 0.69
CA ASP A 447 -18.04 -1.91 0.32
C ASP A 447 -18.94 -0.70 0.65
N PRO A 448 -18.96 -0.17 1.90
CA PRO A 448 -19.75 1.02 2.20
C PRO A 448 -19.21 2.28 1.50
N TRP A 449 -17.89 2.34 1.21
CA TRP A 449 -17.31 3.43 0.43
C TRP A 449 -17.89 3.49 -0.97
N VAL A 450 -17.77 2.38 -1.73
CA VAL A 450 -18.28 2.27 -3.10
C VAL A 450 -19.79 2.49 -3.16
N ALA A 451 -20.53 2.03 -2.14
CA ALA A 451 -21.98 2.24 -2.02
C ALA A 451 -22.37 3.68 -1.62
N GLY A 452 -21.40 4.54 -1.21
CA GLY A 452 -21.67 5.89 -0.71
C GLY A 452 -22.43 5.89 0.63
N GLU A 453 -22.21 4.89 1.48
CA GLU A 453 -22.96 4.68 2.73
C GLU A 453 -22.24 5.22 3.97
N TYR A 454 -21.57 6.35 3.85
CA TYR A 454 -20.91 7.08 4.93
C TYR A 454 -21.20 8.57 4.81
N ASP A 455 -20.88 9.34 5.87
CA ASP A 455 -20.94 10.81 5.84
C ASP A 455 -19.52 11.37 5.78
N ILE A 456 -18.64 10.93 6.68
CA ILE A 456 -17.22 11.25 6.72
C ILE A 456 -16.46 9.94 6.90
N ALA A 457 -15.34 9.79 6.23
CA ALA A 457 -14.48 8.62 6.37
C ALA A 457 -13.01 9.03 6.49
N PHE A 458 -12.23 8.27 7.23
CA PHE A 458 -10.77 8.38 7.15
C PHE A 458 -10.30 7.86 5.81
N ASP A 459 -9.38 8.59 5.21
CA ASP A 459 -8.83 8.35 3.89
C ASP A 459 -7.35 8.70 3.83
N GLY A 460 -6.67 8.22 2.82
CA GLY A 460 -5.29 8.60 2.56
C GLY A 460 -4.63 7.74 1.49
N TRP A 461 -3.82 8.40 0.67
CA TRP A 461 -3.09 7.78 -0.42
C TRP A 461 -1.59 8.03 -0.30
N SER A 462 -0.80 7.07 -0.76
CA SER A 462 0.60 7.31 -1.07
C SER A 462 0.70 8.13 -2.35
N VAL A 463 1.45 9.22 -2.30
CA VAL A 463 1.69 10.08 -3.44
C VAL A 463 2.99 9.64 -4.12
N ASN A 464 2.94 9.46 -5.43
CA ASN A 464 4.12 9.19 -6.24
C ASN A 464 4.86 10.52 -6.56
N PRO A 465 6.11 10.47 -7.00
CA PRO A 465 6.81 11.68 -7.44
C PRO A 465 6.05 12.48 -8.52
N ASP A 466 5.27 11.80 -9.38
CA ASP A 466 4.24 12.44 -10.20
C ASP A 466 2.88 12.31 -9.50
N PRO A 467 2.22 13.44 -9.14
CA PRO A 467 0.99 13.43 -8.34
C PRO A 467 -0.28 13.15 -9.15
N ASP A 468 -0.18 12.80 -10.43
CA ASP A 468 -1.33 12.66 -11.34
C ASP A 468 -2.42 11.76 -10.78
N LEU A 469 -2.04 10.60 -10.22
CA LEU A 469 -3.00 9.63 -9.69
C LEU A 469 -3.92 10.25 -8.63
N VAL A 470 -3.36 10.88 -7.59
CA VAL A 470 -4.16 11.42 -6.48
C VAL A 470 -5.03 12.60 -6.91
N LEU A 471 -4.65 13.32 -7.97
CA LEU A 471 -5.47 14.37 -8.55
C LEU A 471 -6.59 13.80 -9.43
N ALA A 472 -6.34 12.71 -10.16
CA ALA A 472 -7.31 12.04 -11.00
C ALA A 472 -8.54 11.54 -10.21
N LEU A 473 -8.36 11.13 -8.95
CA LEU A 473 -9.42 10.61 -8.06
C LEU A 473 -10.57 11.63 -7.84
N HIS A 474 -10.32 12.91 -8.08
CA HIS A 474 -11.29 13.99 -7.88
C HIS A 474 -11.91 14.52 -9.18
N THR A 475 -11.64 13.87 -10.30
CA THR A 475 -12.26 14.21 -11.60
C THR A 475 -13.62 13.57 -11.77
N CYS A 476 -14.43 14.12 -12.67
CA CYS A 476 -15.70 13.47 -13.06
C CYS A 476 -15.46 12.09 -13.69
N ASP A 477 -14.30 11.86 -14.30
CA ASP A 477 -13.94 10.56 -14.90
C ASP A 477 -13.65 9.48 -13.86
N ALA A 478 -13.36 9.84 -12.62
CA ALA A 478 -13.19 8.90 -11.51
C ALA A 478 -14.52 8.30 -11.00
N LEU A 479 -15.66 8.95 -11.30
CA LEU A 479 -16.97 8.45 -10.87
C LEU A 479 -17.31 7.10 -11.51
N PRO A 480 -18.08 6.23 -10.83
CA PRO A 480 -18.61 5.01 -11.43
C PRO A 480 -19.55 5.34 -12.61
N ASN A 481 -19.60 4.50 -13.63
CA ASN A 481 -20.51 4.71 -14.78
C ASN A 481 -21.98 4.60 -14.36
N THR A 482 -22.28 3.62 -13.53
CA THR A 482 -23.59 3.40 -12.90
C THR A 482 -23.42 3.18 -11.39
N PRO A 483 -24.47 3.30 -10.57
CA PRO A 483 -24.39 3.01 -9.12
C PRO A 483 -23.96 1.59 -8.73
N LYS A 484 -23.85 0.68 -9.70
CA LYS A 484 -23.43 -0.71 -9.49
C LYS A 484 -21.96 -0.94 -9.84
N ASP A 485 -21.33 0.02 -10.49
CA ASP A 485 -19.94 -0.07 -10.90
C ASP A 485 -19.04 0.50 -9.79
N VAL A 486 -17.80 0.07 -9.77
CA VAL A 486 -16.77 0.65 -8.91
C VAL A 486 -16.17 1.86 -9.64
N GLY A 487 -16.10 3.01 -8.95
CA GLY A 487 -15.33 4.19 -9.37
C GLY A 487 -14.02 4.27 -8.60
N LEU A 488 -13.12 5.12 -9.07
CA LEU A 488 -11.86 5.44 -8.38
C LEU A 488 -11.95 6.75 -7.58
N THR A 489 -13.14 7.16 -7.21
CA THR A 489 -13.36 8.46 -6.53
C THR A 489 -13.36 8.30 -5.02
N ASP A 490 -12.70 9.23 -4.34
CA ASP A 490 -12.67 9.24 -2.87
C ASP A 490 -13.93 9.86 -2.25
N ASN A 491 -14.60 10.78 -2.95
CA ASN A 491 -15.70 11.57 -2.38
C ASN A 491 -16.78 11.98 -3.38
N PHE A 492 -16.87 11.30 -4.51
CA PHE A 492 -17.89 11.51 -5.55
C PHE A 492 -17.96 12.96 -6.09
N ILE A 493 -16.85 13.69 -6.06
CA ILE A 493 -16.77 15.02 -6.65
C ILE A 493 -16.87 14.93 -8.18
N CYS A 494 -17.58 15.87 -8.78
CA CYS A 494 -17.56 16.12 -10.21
C CYS A 494 -17.71 17.62 -10.43
N ASN A 495 -16.62 18.28 -10.79
CA ASN A 495 -16.59 19.72 -10.98
C ASN A 495 -15.85 20.12 -12.25
N LYS A 496 -16.55 20.84 -13.15
CA LYS A 496 -15.99 21.25 -14.45
C LYS A 496 -14.75 22.13 -14.35
N LYS A 497 -14.62 22.97 -13.30
CA LYS A 497 -13.42 23.79 -13.09
C LYS A 497 -12.24 22.91 -12.74
N PHE A 498 -12.44 21.95 -11.85
CA PHE A 498 -11.40 20.98 -11.48
C PHE A 498 -10.98 20.11 -12.67
N ASP A 499 -11.94 19.57 -13.43
CA ASP A 499 -11.67 18.79 -14.65
C ASP A 499 -10.89 19.61 -15.68
N SER A 500 -11.19 20.92 -15.81
CA SER A 500 -10.45 21.81 -16.71
C SER A 500 -9.00 22.01 -16.25
N LEU A 501 -8.77 22.16 -14.95
CA LEU A 501 -7.39 22.24 -14.39
C LEU A 501 -6.66 20.91 -14.58
N TYR A 502 -7.32 19.79 -14.32
CA TYR A 502 -6.75 18.47 -14.54
C TYR A 502 -6.36 18.26 -16.01
N ALA A 503 -7.24 18.60 -16.95
CA ALA A 503 -6.94 18.51 -18.38
C ALA A 503 -5.76 19.42 -18.80
N LYS A 504 -5.60 20.58 -18.17
CA LYS A 504 -4.47 21.48 -18.42
C LYS A 504 -3.16 20.90 -17.87
N GLN A 505 -3.14 20.40 -16.60
CA GLN A 505 -1.94 19.88 -16.01
C GLN A 505 -1.41 18.65 -16.77
N ILE A 506 -2.32 17.76 -17.21
CA ILE A 506 -1.91 16.54 -17.94
C ILE A 506 -1.35 16.86 -19.34
N ALA A 507 -1.72 17.99 -19.92
CA ALA A 507 -1.24 18.46 -21.22
C ALA A 507 -0.03 19.43 -21.15
N GLU A 508 0.37 19.86 -19.95
CA GLU A 508 1.49 20.81 -19.76
C GLU A 508 2.81 20.07 -19.61
N TYR A 509 3.75 20.38 -20.52
CA TYR A 509 5.07 19.74 -20.57
C TYR A 509 6.18 20.56 -19.89
N ASP A 510 5.94 21.83 -19.61
CA ASP A 510 6.84 22.64 -18.80
C ASP A 510 6.64 22.30 -17.32
N PRO A 511 7.65 21.77 -16.61
CA PRO A 511 7.48 21.32 -15.23
C PRO A 511 7.02 22.42 -14.28
N ALA A 512 7.54 23.65 -14.44
CA ALA A 512 7.19 24.77 -13.55
C ALA A 512 5.73 25.22 -13.76
N LYS A 513 5.29 25.30 -15.02
CA LYS A 513 3.90 25.63 -15.35
C LYS A 513 2.94 24.53 -14.88
N ARG A 514 3.32 23.26 -15.06
CA ARG A 514 2.55 22.12 -14.58
C ARG A 514 2.41 22.16 -13.06
N ALA A 515 3.51 22.40 -12.34
CA ALA A 515 3.51 22.54 -10.88
C ALA A 515 2.59 23.68 -10.42
N ALA A 516 2.57 24.82 -11.12
CA ALA A 516 1.64 25.92 -10.81
C ALA A 516 0.17 25.49 -10.97
N ILE A 517 -0.17 24.78 -12.06
CA ILE A 517 -1.55 24.26 -12.28
C ILE A 517 -1.92 23.25 -11.19
N VAL A 518 -1.00 22.38 -10.80
CA VAL A 518 -1.22 21.41 -9.72
C VAL A 518 -1.50 22.14 -8.40
N LYS A 519 -0.75 23.19 -8.09
CA LYS A 519 -0.99 24.01 -6.89
C LYS A 519 -2.34 24.74 -6.94
N ASP A 520 -2.80 25.15 -8.09
CA ASP A 520 -4.16 25.69 -8.27
C ASP A 520 -5.24 24.61 -8.02
N MET A 521 -4.98 23.36 -8.41
CA MET A 521 -5.87 22.23 -8.11
C MET A 521 -5.92 21.92 -6.61
N GLU A 522 -4.77 21.90 -5.96
CA GLU A 522 -4.64 21.73 -4.51
C GLU A 522 -5.42 22.82 -3.75
N SER A 523 -5.22 24.09 -4.13
CA SER A 523 -5.95 25.22 -3.57
C SER A 523 -7.47 25.07 -3.72
N TRP A 524 -7.93 24.64 -4.91
CA TRP A 524 -9.35 24.42 -5.14
C TRP A 524 -9.93 23.29 -4.28
N LEU A 525 -9.22 22.17 -4.15
CA LEU A 525 -9.62 21.04 -3.30
C LEU A 525 -9.71 21.46 -1.84
N TYR A 526 -8.72 22.18 -1.34
CA TYR A 526 -8.67 22.69 0.01
C TYR A 526 -9.85 23.63 0.29
N ASP A 527 -10.09 24.61 -0.60
CA ASP A 527 -11.20 25.58 -0.46
C ASP A 527 -12.58 24.94 -0.57
N SER A 528 -12.69 23.81 -1.29
CA SER A 528 -13.96 23.10 -1.44
C SER A 528 -14.43 22.41 -0.16
N GLY A 529 -13.48 22.07 0.73
CA GLY A 529 -13.76 21.35 1.97
C GLY A 529 -14.28 19.93 1.77
N TYR A 530 -14.07 19.33 0.60
CA TYR A 530 -14.47 17.92 0.37
C TYR A 530 -13.55 16.95 1.07
N MET A 531 -12.29 17.32 1.21
CA MET A 531 -11.34 16.58 2.01
C MET A 531 -10.57 17.50 2.94
N ASN A 532 -10.19 16.98 4.09
CA ASN A 532 -9.36 17.66 5.05
C ASN A 532 -8.16 16.79 5.41
N VAL A 533 -6.99 17.16 4.92
CA VAL A 533 -5.75 16.46 5.27
C VAL A 533 -5.43 16.78 6.73
N LEU A 534 -5.44 15.76 7.57
CA LEU A 534 -5.15 15.85 8.99
C LEU A 534 -3.65 16.00 9.24
N ALA A 535 -2.88 15.13 8.58
CA ALA A 535 -1.43 15.05 8.74
C ALA A 535 -0.77 14.37 7.54
N TYR A 536 0.54 14.54 7.47
CA TYR A 536 1.44 13.68 6.70
C TYR A 536 2.23 12.82 7.69
N PRO A 537 1.77 11.58 7.97
CA PRO A 537 2.46 10.68 8.89
C PRO A 537 3.85 10.31 8.35
N ASN A 538 4.82 10.19 9.22
CA ASN A 538 6.13 9.68 8.85
C ASN A 538 6.08 8.17 8.57
N SER A 539 6.98 7.69 7.70
CA SER A 539 7.29 6.28 7.56
C SER A 539 8.34 5.92 8.60
N VAL A 540 7.93 5.28 9.68
CA VAL A 540 8.84 4.89 10.76
C VAL A 540 9.20 3.44 10.58
N GLU A 541 10.50 3.15 10.44
CA GLU A 541 11.04 1.83 10.11
C GLU A 541 12.33 1.59 10.87
N ALA A 542 12.74 0.35 11.06
CA ALA A 542 13.98 0.04 11.75
C ALA A 542 14.75 -1.09 11.09
N TYR A 543 16.07 -1.03 11.20
CA TYR A 543 16.96 -2.05 10.67
C TYR A 543 18.19 -2.32 11.55
N ARG A 544 18.77 -3.50 11.35
CA ARG A 544 19.96 -3.93 12.07
C ARG A 544 21.23 -3.45 11.38
N THR A 545 22.04 -2.69 12.10
CA THR A 545 23.34 -2.16 11.61
C THR A 545 24.47 -3.18 11.61
N ASP A 546 24.32 -4.29 12.36
CA ASP A 546 25.23 -5.42 12.33
C ASP A 546 24.94 -6.42 11.19
N GLN A 547 23.83 -6.26 10.48
CA GLN A 547 23.48 -7.04 9.30
C GLN A 547 23.50 -6.19 8.02
N ILE A 548 23.15 -4.91 8.10
CA ILE A 548 23.08 -3.97 6.97
C ILE A 548 24.10 -2.84 7.19
N LYS A 549 25.17 -2.83 6.39
CA LYS A 549 26.20 -1.78 6.42
C LYS A 549 25.68 -0.47 5.82
N SER A 550 24.95 -0.58 4.72
CA SER A 550 24.36 0.57 4.03
C SER A 550 23.11 0.16 3.26
N ILE A 551 22.15 1.06 3.17
CA ILE A 551 20.90 0.93 2.42
C ILE A 551 20.45 2.31 1.98
N THR A 552 19.90 2.43 0.77
CA THR A 552 19.47 3.72 0.22
C THR A 552 18.03 4.01 0.62
N ALA A 553 17.82 5.17 1.24
CA ALA A 553 16.50 5.77 1.41
C ALA A 553 16.11 6.57 0.14
N MET A 554 14.83 6.86 -0.02
CA MET A 554 14.32 7.68 -1.13
C MET A 554 13.28 8.70 -0.61
N PRO A 555 13.54 10.03 -0.70
CA PRO A 555 14.82 10.67 -1.06
C PRO A 555 15.98 10.25 -0.16
N ALA A 556 17.20 10.27 -0.69
CA ALA A 556 18.37 9.76 0.05
C ALA A 556 18.67 10.53 1.34
N SER A 557 18.22 11.79 1.46
CA SER A 557 18.48 12.66 2.61
C SER A 557 17.65 12.30 3.85
N ASN A 558 16.35 11.97 3.68
CA ASN A 558 15.38 11.79 4.76
C ASN A 558 14.19 10.90 4.37
N GLY A 559 14.35 10.07 3.34
CA GLY A 559 13.27 9.26 2.81
C GLY A 559 13.10 7.91 3.47
N ASN A 560 12.07 7.20 3.02
CA ASN A 560 11.78 5.85 3.43
C ASN A 560 12.63 4.81 2.67
N ILE A 561 12.81 3.67 3.29
CA ILE A 561 13.49 2.48 2.75
C ILE A 561 12.45 1.53 2.17
N TRP A 562 11.39 1.26 2.90
CA TRP A 562 10.26 0.46 2.46
C TRP A 562 9.30 1.24 1.55
N GLY A 563 8.74 0.58 0.54
CA GLY A 563 7.71 1.20 -0.32
C GLY A 563 8.23 2.32 -1.22
N GLN A 564 9.48 2.28 -1.65
CA GLN A 564 10.04 3.24 -2.60
C GLN A 564 9.42 3.09 -3.99
N ASP A 565 9.43 4.17 -4.74
CA ASP A 565 9.04 4.17 -6.15
C ASP A 565 10.22 3.66 -7.02
N GLY A 566 10.68 2.46 -6.74
CA GLY A 566 11.82 1.79 -7.36
C GLY A 566 12.36 0.65 -6.49
N TYR A 567 13.47 0.07 -6.93
CA TYR A 567 14.15 -1.06 -6.28
C TYR A 567 15.39 -0.63 -5.46
N TRP A 568 15.58 0.67 -5.27
CA TRP A 568 16.85 1.25 -4.83
C TRP A 568 17.32 0.77 -3.46
N SER A 569 16.40 0.62 -2.50
CA SER A 569 16.74 0.18 -1.13
C SER A 569 17.41 -1.19 -1.15
N TRP A 570 16.73 -2.19 -1.67
CA TRP A 570 17.21 -3.57 -1.61
C TRP A 570 18.34 -3.84 -2.59
N TRP A 571 18.30 -3.22 -3.78
CA TRP A 571 19.37 -3.33 -4.77
C TRP A 571 20.69 -2.75 -4.25
N SER A 572 20.66 -1.60 -3.55
CA SER A 572 21.86 -0.92 -3.04
C SER A 572 22.32 -1.44 -1.68
N ALA A 573 21.49 -2.21 -0.98
CA ALA A 573 21.80 -2.72 0.34
C ALA A 573 23.08 -3.55 0.33
N LYS A 574 23.95 -3.31 1.33
CA LYS A 574 25.21 -4.04 1.50
C LYS A 574 25.26 -4.71 2.85
N PRO A 575 25.71 -5.96 2.92
CA PRO A 575 25.88 -6.66 4.20
C PRO A 575 26.95 -5.97 5.04
N ALA A 576 26.82 -6.06 6.35
CA ALA A 576 27.74 -5.45 7.30
C ALA A 576 29.15 -6.09 7.29
N GLY A 577 29.35 -7.17 6.55
CA GLY A 577 30.61 -7.90 6.45
C GLY A 577 30.99 -8.50 7.80
N GLY A 578 30.88 -9.80 7.98
CA GLY A 578 31.30 -10.45 9.22
C GLY A 578 32.79 -10.31 9.41
N GLU A 579 33.24 -9.47 10.33
CA GLU A 579 34.40 -9.83 11.10
C GLU A 579 34.02 -11.14 11.84
N ALA A 580 34.74 -12.21 11.54
CA ALA A 580 34.55 -13.49 12.20
C ALA A 580 34.56 -13.24 13.73
N LYS A 581 33.39 -13.25 14.36
CA LYS A 581 33.32 -13.25 15.82
C LYS A 581 34.02 -14.52 16.28
N ALA A 582 35.23 -14.35 16.85
CA ALA A 582 35.88 -15.38 17.63
C ALA A 582 34.85 -15.85 18.67
N SER A 583 34.42 -17.09 18.54
CA SER A 583 33.52 -17.74 19.49
C SER A 583 34.21 -17.82 20.83
N SER A 584 33.84 -16.97 21.78
CA SER A 584 34.06 -17.27 23.19
C SER A 584 33.11 -18.42 23.52
N GLY A 585 33.72 -19.59 23.82
CA GLY A 585 33.00 -20.81 24.13
C GLY A 585 32.04 -20.64 25.30
N GLY A 586 30.82 -21.10 25.12
CA GLY A 586 29.78 -21.15 26.12
C GLY A 586 28.72 -22.14 25.68
N SER A 587 28.87 -23.37 26.14
CA SER A 587 27.88 -24.43 26.38
C SER A 587 26.75 -24.61 25.35
N SER A 588 26.88 -25.67 24.58
CA SER A 588 25.80 -26.28 23.78
C SER A 588 24.58 -26.64 24.63
N SER A 589 23.43 -26.12 24.29
CA SER A 589 22.16 -26.76 24.58
C SER A 589 21.46 -27.07 23.26
N THR A 590 21.43 -28.34 22.92
CA THR A 590 20.71 -28.95 21.81
C THR A 590 19.22 -28.66 21.97
N GLY A 591 18.70 -27.70 21.24
CA GLY A 591 17.27 -27.38 21.18
C GLY A 591 16.55 -28.39 20.29
N MET A 592 15.71 -29.18 20.90
CA MET A 592 14.84 -30.18 20.34
C MET A 592 13.82 -29.52 19.37
N ILE A 593 13.84 -29.93 18.11
CA ILE A 593 12.79 -29.59 17.15
C ILE A 593 11.55 -30.45 17.48
N ILE A 594 10.58 -29.87 18.13
CA ILE A 594 9.26 -30.51 18.29
C ILE A 594 8.40 -30.09 17.09
N GLY A 595 8.24 -31.00 16.16
CA GLY A 595 7.26 -30.88 15.08
C GLY A 595 5.86 -31.02 15.65
N ILE A 596 5.04 -29.96 15.58
CA ILE A 596 3.61 -30.05 15.84
C ILE A 596 2.93 -30.29 14.49
N ALA A 597 2.56 -31.53 14.25
CA ALA A 597 1.59 -31.88 13.21
C ALA A 597 0.20 -31.59 13.76
N ALA A 598 -0.46 -30.52 13.30
CA ALA A 598 -1.87 -30.29 13.51
C ALA A 598 -2.63 -30.77 12.28
N ALA A 599 -3.46 -31.77 12.47
CA ALA A 599 -4.30 -32.38 11.44
C ALA A 599 -5.35 -31.39 10.89
N ALA A 600 -5.45 -31.35 9.58
CA ALA A 600 -6.49 -30.68 8.83
C ALA A 600 -7.84 -31.35 9.09
N VAL A 601 -8.85 -30.56 9.39
CA VAL A 601 -10.26 -30.93 9.16
C VAL A 601 -10.74 -30.18 7.93
N VAL A 602 -10.85 -30.92 6.84
CA VAL A 602 -11.52 -30.50 5.61
C VAL A 602 -13.02 -30.73 5.78
N ALA A 603 -13.83 -29.72 5.60
CA ALA A 603 -15.20 -29.91 5.16
C ALA A 603 -15.76 -28.64 4.51
N ALA A 604 -15.96 -28.77 3.22
CA ALA A 604 -17.08 -28.30 2.40
C ALA A 604 -17.55 -26.84 2.53
N GLY A 605 -17.29 -26.07 1.49
CA GLY A 605 -17.86 -24.76 1.23
C GLY A 605 -17.49 -24.22 -0.15
N ILE A 606 -17.50 -25.08 -1.18
CA ILE A 606 -17.32 -24.65 -2.59
C ILE A 606 -18.69 -24.18 -3.09
N GLY A 607 -18.87 -22.88 -3.19
CA GLY A 607 -20.08 -22.30 -3.79
C GLY A 607 -20.22 -20.78 -3.72
N GLY A 608 -19.49 -20.10 -2.82
CA GLY A 608 -19.68 -18.66 -2.57
C GLY A 608 -18.55 -17.74 -3.00
N LEU A 609 -17.44 -18.28 -3.46
CA LEU A 609 -16.15 -17.57 -3.51
C LEU A 609 -15.88 -16.74 -4.77
N VAL A 610 -16.70 -16.85 -5.81
CA VAL A 610 -16.45 -16.17 -7.08
C VAL A 610 -17.01 -14.74 -7.10
N LEU A 611 -18.00 -14.42 -6.29
CA LEU A 611 -18.63 -13.10 -6.24
C LEU A 611 -17.99 -12.13 -5.23
N VAL A 612 -17.30 -12.63 -4.21
CA VAL A 612 -16.67 -11.81 -3.16
C VAL A 612 -15.33 -11.23 -3.62
N ARG A 613 -14.59 -11.92 -4.50
CA ARG A 613 -13.26 -11.48 -4.98
C ARG A 613 -13.24 -10.20 -5.84
N ARG A 614 -14.37 -9.77 -6.38
CA ARG A 614 -14.43 -8.56 -7.21
C ARG A 614 -14.55 -7.25 -6.41
N ARG A 615 -14.82 -7.32 -5.12
CA ARG A 615 -15.10 -6.13 -4.29
C ARG A 615 -13.97 -5.72 -3.33
N SER A 616 -13.03 -6.59 -3.03
CA SER A 616 -11.89 -6.28 -2.12
C SER A 616 -10.80 -5.40 -2.73
N ALA A 617 -10.87 -5.09 -4.03
CA ALA A 617 -9.80 -4.37 -4.73
C ALA A 617 -9.76 -2.85 -4.43
N ALA A 618 -10.77 -2.30 -3.76
CA ALA A 618 -10.82 -0.86 -3.50
C ALA A 618 -10.13 -0.45 -2.19
N ASP A 619 -10.02 -1.36 -1.23
CA ASP A 619 -9.56 -1.04 0.13
C ASP A 619 -8.05 -1.19 0.33
N ASP A 620 -7.37 -1.91 -0.56
CA ASP A 620 -5.95 -2.25 -0.42
C ASP A 620 -5.01 -1.48 -1.37
N ARG A 621 -5.48 -0.41 -2.01
CA ARG A 621 -4.64 0.47 -2.84
C ARG A 621 -3.87 1.47 -1.97
N GLU A 622 -2.99 0.97 -1.17
CA GLU A 622 -1.98 1.75 -0.47
C GLU A 622 -0.71 1.95 -1.32
#